data_871b4febcccbce1e7a951b95b8177714
#
_entry.id   871b4febcccbce1e7a951b95b8177714
#
_cell.length_a   1.000
_cell.length_b   1.000
_cell.length_c   1.000
_cell.angle_alpha   90.00
_cell.angle_beta   90.00
_cell.angle_gamma   90.00
#
_symmetry.space_group_name_H-M   'P 1'
#
loop_
_entity.id
_entity.type
_entity.pdbx_description
1 polymer ?
#
loop_
_entity_poly.entity_id
_entity_poly.type
_entity_poly.pdbx_seq_one_letter_code
_entity_poly.pdbx_strand_id
1 'polypeptide(L)'
;MNYSTSKQTKAAIERSFTPLKINLDTIYNTTYNIIMAQWEKLLSKIKSLDKNMRFAELSKILQSYGYVVSQPKSGSSHYTFRKPGCNPITIPNHEPIKVVYVRMVKEIVEAEEANKKKED
;
A
#
# COMPACT_ATOMS: atom_id res chain seq x y z
N MET A 1 30.25 -11.61 0.69
CA MET A 1 29.60 -11.99 -0.57
C MET A 1 30.14 -11.09 -1.69
N ASN A 2 30.57 -11.63 -2.78
CA ASN A 2 31.17 -10.86 -3.84
C ASN A 2 30.20 -10.65 -5.02
N TYR A 3 30.55 -9.72 -5.90
CA TYR A 3 29.72 -9.36 -7.05
C TYR A 3 29.57 -10.48 -8.07
N SER A 4 30.55 -11.38 -8.17
CA SER A 4 30.51 -12.45 -9.17
C SER A 4 29.37 -13.43 -8.90
N THR A 5 29.05 -13.70 -7.63
CA THR A 5 27.93 -14.57 -7.27
C THR A 5 26.59 -13.98 -7.74
N SER A 6 26.41 -12.67 -7.54
CA SER A 6 25.19 -11.98 -7.96
C SER A 6 25.03 -12.01 -9.49
N LYS A 7 26.11 -11.78 -10.23
CA LYS A 7 26.09 -11.82 -11.70
C LYS A 7 25.79 -13.24 -12.21
N GLN A 8 26.34 -14.25 -11.56
CA GLN A 8 26.09 -15.64 -11.94
C GLN A 8 24.64 -16.02 -11.73
N THR A 9 24.05 -15.56 -10.63
CA THR A 9 22.64 -15.83 -10.33
C THR A 9 21.74 -15.19 -11.39
N LYS A 10 22.00 -13.94 -11.76
CA LYS A 10 21.26 -13.24 -12.79
C LYS A 10 21.37 -13.97 -14.14
N ALA A 11 22.57 -14.35 -14.52
CA ALA A 11 22.78 -15.07 -15.78
C ALA A 11 22.07 -16.42 -15.81
N ALA A 12 22.06 -17.15 -14.67
CA ALA A 12 21.35 -18.42 -14.57
C ALA A 12 19.85 -18.24 -14.73
N ILE A 13 19.28 -17.21 -14.12
CA ILE A 13 17.86 -16.89 -14.24
C ILE A 13 17.52 -16.52 -15.68
N GLU A 14 18.33 -15.71 -16.32
CA GLU A 14 18.12 -15.31 -17.71
C GLU A 14 18.17 -16.52 -18.66
N ARG A 15 19.09 -17.46 -18.40
CA ARG A 15 19.15 -18.67 -19.21
C ARG A 15 17.92 -19.56 -19.03
N SER A 16 17.36 -19.60 -17.83
CA SER A 16 16.15 -20.36 -17.58
C SER A 16 14.96 -19.83 -18.37
N PHE A 17 14.97 -18.53 -18.69
CA PHE A 17 13.92 -17.88 -19.45
C PHE A 17 14.29 -17.66 -20.92
N THR A 18 15.36 -18.26 -21.40
CA THR A 18 15.86 -18.08 -22.78
C THR A 18 14.79 -18.24 -23.86
N PRO A 19 13.90 -19.24 -23.82
CA PRO A 19 12.89 -19.36 -24.89
C PRO A 19 11.97 -18.16 -24.98
N LEU A 20 11.75 -17.46 -23.87
CA LEU A 20 10.86 -16.30 -23.81
C LEU A 20 11.59 -14.97 -24.04
N LYS A 21 12.93 -14.97 -23.98
CA LYS A 21 13.77 -13.79 -24.17
C LYS A 21 13.36 -12.61 -23.29
N ILE A 22 12.88 -12.88 -22.08
CA ILE A 22 12.48 -11.87 -21.11
C ILE A 22 13.67 -11.56 -20.22
N ASN A 23 14.07 -10.29 -20.11
CA ASN A 23 15.15 -9.88 -19.22
C ASN A 23 14.59 -9.42 -17.86
N LEU A 24 15.49 -9.27 -16.88
CA LEU A 24 15.08 -8.89 -15.51
C LEU A 24 14.52 -7.46 -15.47
N ASP A 25 15.02 -6.56 -16.30
CA ASP A 25 14.53 -5.19 -16.35
C ASP A 25 13.07 -5.16 -16.82
N THR A 26 12.72 -5.96 -17.82
CA THR A 26 11.35 -6.09 -18.30
C THR A 26 10.45 -6.64 -17.20
N ILE A 27 10.90 -7.68 -16.48
CA ILE A 27 10.15 -8.27 -15.37
C ILE A 27 9.93 -7.22 -14.27
N TYR A 28 10.98 -6.48 -13.90
CA TYR A 28 10.90 -5.43 -12.90
C TYR A 28 9.88 -4.36 -13.30
N ASN A 29 9.99 -3.85 -14.53
CA ASN A 29 9.09 -2.79 -15.01
C ASN A 29 7.63 -3.26 -15.05
N THR A 30 7.40 -4.49 -15.51
CA THR A 30 6.05 -5.06 -15.55
C THR A 30 5.48 -5.20 -14.14
N THR A 31 6.26 -5.71 -13.19
CA THR A 31 5.84 -5.86 -11.81
C THR A 31 5.54 -4.51 -11.18
N TYR A 32 6.42 -3.52 -11.39
CA TYR A 32 6.22 -2.16 -10.90
C TYR A 32 4.91 -1.58 -11.43
N ASN A 33 4.65 -1.71 -12.71
CA ASN A 33 3.42 -1.18 -13.32
C ASN A 33 2.18 -1.86 -12.76
N ILE A 34 2.22 -3.16 -12.52
CA ILE A 34 1.10 -3.88 -11.92
C ILE A 34 0.83 -3.38 -10.49
N ILE A 35 1.88 -3.21 -9.69
CA ILE A 35 1.76 -2.72 -8.32
C ILE A 35 1.18 -1.30 -8.31
N MET A 36 1.66 -0.43 -9.19
CA MET A 36 1.17 0.95 -9.27
C MET A 36 -0.29 0.99 -9.72
N ALA A 37 -0.68 0.14 -10.68
CA ALA A 37 -2.07 0.06 -11.12
C ALA A 37 -3.00 -0.39 -10.00
N GLN A 38 -2.56 -1.35 -9.19
CA GLN A 38 -3.33 -1.81 -8.02
C GLN A 38 -3.46 -0.70 -6.97
N TRP A 39 -2.39 0.06 -6.76
CA TRP A 39 -2.40 1.19 -5.83
C TRP A 39 -3.35 2.28 -6.30
N GLU A 40 -3.30 2.64 -7.57
CA GLU A 40 -4.21 3.65 -8.14
C GLU A 40 -5.66 3.21 -8.02
N LYS A 41 -5.94 1.92 -8.24
CA LYS A 41 -7.28 1.39 -8.06
C LYS A 41 -7.76 1.52 -6.61
N LEU A 42 -6.87 1.25 -5.66
CA LEU A 42 -7.18 1.38 -4.24
C LEU A 42 -7.48 2.84 -3.87
N LEU A 43 -6.67 3.78 -4.36
CA LEU A 43 -6.91 5.21 -4.14
C LEU A 43 -8.23 5.66 -4.78
N SER A 44 -8.55 5.14 -5.96
CA SER A 44 -9.81 5.44 -6.62
C SER A 44 -11.00 4.97 -5.78
N LYS A 45 -10.90 3.79 -5.18
CA LYS A 45 -11.94 3.27 -4.28
C LYS A 45 -12.17 4.20 -3.09
N ILE A 46 -11.09 4.66 -2.46
CA ILE A 46 -11.21 5.54 -1.30
C ILE A 46 -11.80 6.90 -1.70
N LYS A 47 -11.38 7.45 -2.82
CA LYS A 47 -11.87 8.75 -3.30
C LYS A 47 -13.35 8.72 -3.65
N SER A 48 -13.85 7.58 -4.13
CA SER A 48 -15.25 7.41 -4.47
C SER A 48 -16.12 6.99 -3.28
N LEU A 49 -15.54 6.82 -2.09
CA LEU A 49 -16.24 6.33 -0.90
C LEU A 49 -16.90 4.97 -1.15
N ASP A 50 -16.17 4.05 -1.76
CA ASP A 50 -16.66 2.72 -2.11
C ASP A 50 -17.22 2.01 -0.87
N LYS A 51 -18.45 1.52 -0.97
CA LYS A 51 -19.14 0.84 0.14
C LYS A 51 -18.54 -0.52 0.47
N ASN A 52 -17.74 -1.06 -0.44
CA ASN A 52 -17.14 -2.39 -0.29
C ASN A 52 -15.68 -2.34 0.18
N MET A 53 -15.23 -1.19 0.71
CA MET A 53 -13.90 -1.09 1.27
C MET A 53 -13.75 -2.01 2.48
N ARG A 54 -12.60 -2.67 2.57
CA ARG A 54 -12.28 -3.58 3.65
C ARG A 54 -11.31 -2.92 4.62
N PHE A 55 -11.30 -3.39 5.87
CA PHE A 55 -10.36 -2.90 6.89
C PHE A 55 -8.91 -3.02 6.40
N ALA A 56 -8.54 -4.14 5.79
CA ALA A 56 -7.19 -4.35 5.29
C ALA A 56 -6.79 -3.30 4.24
N GLU A 57 -7.73 -2.85 3.42
CA GLU A 57 -7.48 -1.82 2.41
C GLU A 57 -7.24 -0.45 3.06
N LEU A 58 -8.04 -0.08 4.05
CA LEU A 58 -7.85 1.17 4.80
C LEU A 58 -6.51 1.14 5.54
N SER A 59 -6.20 0.02 6.18
CA SER A 59 -4.95 -0.16 6.90
C SER A 59 -3.75 0.00 5.97
N LYS A 60 -3.82 -0.58 4.78
CA LYS A 60 -2.74 -0.48 3.79
C LYS A 60 -2.51 0.97 3.36
N ILE A 61 -3.59 1.71 3.12
CA ILE A 61 -3.48 3.12 2.75
C ILE A 61 -2.81 3.93 3.88
N LEU A 62 -3.30 3.79 5.11
CA LEU A 62 -2.76 4.53 6.24
C LEU A 62 -1.30 4.21 6.49
N GLN A 63 -0.93 2.93 6.44
CA GLN A 63 0.46 2.53 6.65
C GLN A 63 1.37 3.06 5.55
N SER A 64 0.89 3.18 4.32
CA SER A 64 1.68 3.74 3.23
C SER A 64 2.03 5.21 3.45
N TYR A 65 1.22 5.92 4.25
CA TYR A 65 1.47 7.32 4.60
C TYR A 65 2.19 7.47 5.93
N GLY A 66 2.69 6.38 6.51
CA GLY A 66 3.53 6.43 7.70
C GLY A 66 2.79 6.19 9.02
N TYR A 67 1.53 5.83 8.98
CA TYR A 67 0.80 5.46 10.19
C TYR A 67 1.23 4.08 10.67
N VAL A 68 1.35 3.94 11.99
CA VAL A 68 1.65 2.66 12.64
C VAL A 68 0.40 2.18 13.34
N VAL A 69 0.02 0.94 13.08
CA VAL A 69 -1.18 0.36 13.67
C VAL A 69 -0.82 -0.33 15.00
N SER A 70 -1.64 -0.06 16.02
CA SER A 70 -1.49 -0.69 17.32
C SER A 70 -2.45 -1.87 17.43
N GLN A 71 -1.96 -2.98 18.00
CA GLN A 71 -2.81 -4.12 18.31
C GLN A 71 -3.88 -3.71 19.31
N PRO A 72 -5.14 -4.11 19.11
CA PRO A 72 -6.18 -3.79 20.09
C PRO A 72 -5.97 -4.61 21.35
N LYS A 73 -6.55 -4.13 22.45
CA LYS A 73 -6.58 -4.89 23.70
C LYS A 73 -7.41 -6.16 23.47
N SER A 74 -7.13 -7.19 24.27
CA SER A 74 -7.85 -8.46 24.17
C SER A 74 -9.37 -8.24 24.15
N GLY A 75 -10.04 -8.84 23.16
CA GLY A 75 -11.47 -8.73 23.02
C GLY A 75 -11.97 -7.51 22.25
N SER A 76 -11.08 -6.59 21.87
CA SER A 76 -11.46 -5.40 21.12
C SER A 76 -11.17 -5.58 19.62
N SER A 77 -12.06 -5.07 18.79
CA SER A 77 -11.85 -5.01 17.34
C SER A 77 -11.35 -3.65 16.86
N HIS A 78 -11.10 -2.71 17.79
CA HIS A 78 -10.72 -1.34 17.46
C HIS A 78 -9.20 -1.22 17.34
N TYR A 79 -8.73 -0.91 16.14
CA TYR A 79 -7.31 -0.70 15.84
C TYR A 79 -7.03 0.78 15.78
N THR A 80 -5.96 1.23 16.42
CA THR A 80 -5.58 2.63 16.44
C THR A 80 -4.35 2.84 15.56
N PHE A 81 -4.44 3.79 14.66
CA PHE A 81 -3.37 4.18 13.73
C PHE A 81 -2.79 5.49 14.20
N ARG A 82 -1.47 5.54 14.38
CA ARG A 82 -0.77 6.71 14.89
C ARG A 82 0.36 7.13 13.97
N LYS A 83 0.50 8.43 13.81
CA LYS A 83 1.60 9.03 13.05
C LYS A 83 2.07 10.27 13.79
N PRO A 84 3.41 10.49 13.95
CA PRO A 84 3.90 11.70 14.62
C PRO A 84 3.35 12.97 13.98
N GLY A 85 2.88 13.89 14.82
CA GLY A 85 2.32 15.16 14.36
C GLY A 85 0.89 15.10 13.86
N CYS A 86 0.26 13.93 13.90
CA CYS A 86 -1.12 13.75 13.44
C CYS A 86 -1.99 13.16 14.54
N ASN A 87 -3.28 13.44 14.48
CA ASN A 87 -4.23 12.86 15.43
C ASN A 87 -4.37 11.36 15.19
N PRO A 88 -4.49 10.55 16.25
CA PRO A 88 -4.71 9.12 16.08
C PRO A 88 -6.09 8.84 15.49
N ILE A 89 -6.19 7.73 14.76
CA ILE A 89 -7.41 7.31 14.11
C ILE A 89 -7.73 5.90 14.57
N THR A 90 -8.94 5.68 15.06
CA THR A 90 -9.37 4.35 15.49
C THR A 90 -10.43 3.82 14.53
N ILE A 91 -10.18 2.64 13.96
CA ILE A 91 -11.07 1.99 13.01
C ILE A 91 -11.39 0.57 13.49
N PRO A 92 -12.68 0.22 13.60
CA PRO A 92 -13.05 -1.14 13.97
C PRO A 92 -12.78 -2.11 12.82
N ASN A 93 -12.20 -3.27 13.15
CA ASN A 93 -11.94 -4.32 12.17
C ASN A 93 -13.14 -5.26 12.10
N HIS A 94 -14.19 -4.81 11.42
CA HIS A 94 -15.31 -5.67 11.07
C HIS A 94 -15.94 -5.16 9.79
N GLU A 95 -16.57 -6.07 9.06
CA GLU A 95 -17.18 -5.73 7.79
C GLU A 95 -18.70 -5.81 7.88
N PRO A 96 -19.39 -4.94 7.13
CA PRO A 96 -18.84 -3.88 6.25
C PRO A 96 -18.29 -2.71 7.06
N ILE A 97 -17.25 -2.08 6.53
CA ILE A 97 -16.69 -0.85 7.13
C ILE A 97 -17.70 0.28 6.91
N LYS A 98 -18.01 1.02 7.98
CA LYS A 98 -18.91 2.16 7.89
C LYS A 98 -18.26 3.27 7.07
N VAL A 99 -19.07 3.96 6.28
CA VAL A 99 -18.60 5.00 5.35
C VAL A 99 -17.89 6.15 6.08
N VAL A 100 -18.21 6.38 7.35
CA VAL A 100 -17.54 7.43 8.13
C VAL A 100 -16.03 7.18 8.21
N TYR A 101 -15.62 5.93 8.34
CA TYR A 101 -14.19 5.58 8.39
C TYR A 101 -13.54 5.71 7.03
N VAL A 102 -14.25 5.33 5.98
CA VAL A 102 -13.76 5.51 4.61
C VAL A 102 -13.54 7.00 4.32
N ARG A 103 -14.46 7.84 4.77
CA ARG A 103 -14.36 9.29 4.60
C ARG A 103 -13.16 9.87 5.37
N MET A 104 -12.93 9.38 6.58
CA MET A 104 -11.77 9.82 7.38
C MET A 104 -10.46 9.52 6.65
N VAL A 105 -10.33 8.33 6.10
CA VAL A 105 -9.13 7.95 5.36
C VAL A 105 -9.01 8.73 4.05
N LYS A 106 -10.13 8.97 3.38
CA LYS A 106 -10.15 9.81 2.17
C LYS A 106 -9.59 11.21 2.45
N GLU A 107 -9.99 11.83 3.55
CA GLU A 107 -9.49 13.15 3.94
C GLU A 107 -7.98 13.13 4.15
N ILE A 108 -7.47 12.06 4.74
CA ILE A 108 -6.03 11.90 4.95
C ILE A 108 -5.30 11.78 3.61
N VAL A 109 -5.84 10.96 2.69
CA VAL A 109 -5.25 10.78 1.36
C VAL A 109 -5.17 12.13 0.64
N GLU A 110 -6.26 12.89 0.66
CA GLU A 110 -6.30 14.20 -0.01
C GLU A 110 -5.32 15.19 0.62
N ALA A 111 -5.20 15.19 1.94
CA ALA A 111 -4.25 16.05 2.64
C ALA A 111 -2.81 15.69 2.29
N GLU A 112 -2.50 14.40 2.26
CA GLU A 112 -1.16 13.93 1.92
C GLU A 112 -0.80 14.25 0.46
N GLU A 113 -1.75 14.09 -0.46
CA GLU A 113 -1.54 14.44 -1.86
C GLU A 113 -1.30 15.95 -2.03
N ALA A 114 -2.05 16.77 -1.30
CA ALA A 114 -1.87 18.22 -1.33
C ALA A 114 -0.50 18.64 -0.80
N ASN A 115 -0.05 18.01 0.30
CA ASN A 115 1.27 18.29 0.86
C ASN A 115 2.39 17.89 -0.09
N LYS A 116 2.24 16.76 -0.76
CA LYS A 116 3.22 16.29 -1.73
C LYS A 116 3.37 17.24 -2.91
N LYS A 117 2.27 17.84 -3.37
CA LYS A 117 2.30 18.83 -4.44
C LYS A 117 3.02 20.11 -4.02
N LYS A 118 2.95 20.49 -2.75
CA LYS A 118 3.61 21.69 -2.25
C LYS A 118 5.13 21.53 -2.16
N GLU A 119 5.62 20.32 -2.01
CA GLU A 119 7.05 20.01 -1.93
C GLU A 119 7.72 20.00 -3.31
N ASP A 120 6.93 19.84 -4.36
CA ASP A 120 7.40 19.90 -5.74
C ASP A 120 7.37 21.38 -6.25
#